data_c85f0c360ee9696b88d2f4dbd2ee3e38
#
_entry.id   c85f0c360ee9696b88d2f4dbd2ee3e38
#
_cell.length_a   1.000
_cell.length_b   1.000
_cell.length_c   1.000
_cell.angle_alpha   90.00
_cell.angle_beta   90.00
_cell.angle_gamma   90.00
#
_symmetry.space_group_name_H-M   'P 1'
#
loop_
_entity.id
_entity.type
_entity.pdbx_description
1 polymer ?
#
loop_
_entity_poly.entity_id
_entity_poly.type
_entity_poly.pdbx_seq_one_letter_code
_entity_poly.pdbx_strand_id
1 'polypeptide(L)'
;MESLLEKIYADNKFIYIIKDLIENETVQKMKNYKQHYETTCFEHCLTASYYCYKICKKFGLDYISCSRAAMLHDLFLYNWRKRENGRKGLHAFTHPRTAYENASKLFNLNDIETDIILKHMWPVTFFSVPKYKESFILTLVDKYCALNESRDEIYNRFCQKKSFRYAYVFLCLLFIKV
;
A
#
# COMPACT_ATOMS: atom_id res chain seq x y z
N MET A 1 0.98 5.64 24.09
CA MET A 1 1.55 6.07 22.79
C MET A 1 0.42 6.01 21.77
N GLU A 2 0.09 7.13 21.19
CA GLU A 2 -1.02 7.26 20.24
C GLU A 2 -0.77 6.37 19.02
N SER A 3 -1.77 5.60 18.60
CA SER A 3 -1.66 4.73 17.43
C SER A 3 -1.52 5.56 16.15
N LEU A 4 -0.93 4.98 15.09
CA LEU A 4 -0.81 5.68 13.80
C LEU A 4 -2.20 6.07 13.26
N LEU A 5 -3.20 5.21 13.42
CA LEU A 5 -4.57 5.49 12.96
C LEU A 5 -5.19 6.67 13.73
N GLU A 6 -4.98 6.79 15.04
CA GLU A 6 -5.42 7.95 15.81
C GLU A 6 -4.83 9.26 15.26
N LYS A 7 -3.51 9.27 14.96
CA LYS A 7 -2.85 10.43 14.33
C LYS A 7 -3.41 10.77 12.96
N ILE A 8 -3.73 9.76 12.14
CA ILE A 8 -4.32 9.94 10.82
C ILE A 8 -5.69 10.62 10.94
N TYR A 9 -6.55 10.11 11.80
CA TYR A 9 -7.90 10.68 12.00
C TYR A 9 -7.90 12.03 12.71
N ALA A 10 -6.86 12.36 13.47
CA ALA A 10 -6.70 13.68 14.09
C ALA A 10 -6.22 14.78 13.11
N ASP A 11 -5.65 14.42 11.94
CA ASP A 11 -5.23 15.41 10.92
C ASP A 11 -6.42 15.85 10.06
N ASN A 12 -7.17 16.83 10.54
CA ASN A 12 -8.37 17.35 9.88
C ASN A 12 -8.12 17.80 8.43
N LYS A 13 -6.92 18.33 8.11
CA LYS A 13 -6.59 18.77 6.74
C LYS A 13 -6.46 17.59 5.80
N PHE A 14 -5.81 16.52 6.25
CA PHE A 14 -5.70 15.29 5.49
C PHE A 14 -7.07 14.64 5.30
N ILE A 15 -7.84 14.47 6.38
CA ILE A 15 -9.17 13.87 6.33
C ILE A 15 -10.10 14.63 5.38
N TYR A 16 -10.05 15.96 5.37
CA TYR A 16 -10.84 16.77 4.43
C TYR A 16 -10.55 16.46 2.96
N ILE A 17 -9.28 16.17 2.60
CA ILE A 17 -8.86 15.85 1.22
C ILE A 17 -9.46 14.53 0.72
N ILE A 18 -9.57 13.54 1.60
CA ILE A 18 -10.02 12.19 1.24
C ILE A 18 -11.43 11.87 1.75
N LYS A 19 -12.16 12.86 2.27
CA LYS A 19 -13.45 12.66 2.93
C LYS A 19 -14.45 11.92 2.04
N ASP A 20 -14.62 12.40 0.81
CA ASP A 20 -15.52 11.79 -0.18
C ASP A 20 -15.14 10.35 -0.53
N LEU A 21 -13.86 10.01 -0.46
CA LEU A 21 -13.36 8.66 -0.71
C LEU A 21 -13.68 7.74 0.47
N ILE A 22 -13.33 8.17 1.70
CA ILE A 22 -13.53 7.32 2.88
C ILE A 22 -15.01 7.17 3.28
N GLU A 23 -15.87 8.09 2.88
CA GLU A 23 -17.33 8.00 3.09
C GLU A 23 -18.04 7.17 2.00
N ASN A 24 -17.36 6.84 0.89
CA ASN A 24 -17.95 6.06 -0.19
C ASN A 24 -18.13 4.59 0.20
N GLU A 25 -19.35 4.06 0.06
CA GLU A 25 -19.69 2.68 0.44
C GLU A 25 -18.83 1.61 -0.27
N THR A 26 -18.46 1.85 -1.53
CA THR A 26 -17.63 0.91 -2.29
C THR A 26 -16.20 0.91 -1.78
N VAL A 27 -15.65 2.06 -1.43
CA VAL A 27 -14.33 2.16 -0.79
C VAL A 27 -14.34 1.51 0.60
N GLN A 28 -15.42 1.67 1.37
CA GLN A 28 -15.59 1.01 2.66
C GLN A 28 -15.57 -0.52 2.57
N LYS A 29 -15.99 -1.12 1.44
CA LYS A 29 -15.91 -2.58 1.23
C LYS A 29 -14.48 -3.12 1.25
N MET A 30 -13.46 -2.27 1.04
CA MET A 30 -12.05 -2.67 1.17
C MET A 30 -11.70 -3.18 2.57
N LYS A 31 -12.48 -2.84 3.60
CA LYS A 31 -12.34 -3.37 4.97
C LYS A 31 -12.60 -4.87 5.06
N ASN A 32 -13.32 -5.44 4.10
CA ASN A 32 -13.64 -6.88 4.06
C ASN A 32 -12.50 -7.72 3.48
N TYR A 33 -11.47 -7.11 2.93
CA TYR A 33 -10.36 -7.78 2.26
C TYR A 33 -9.05 -7.49 2.97
N LYS A 34 -8.29 -8.55 3.31
CA LYS A 34 -6.95 -8.42 3.89
C LYS A 34 -5.93 -8.16 2.80
N GLN A 35 -5.08 -7.15 3.00
CA GLN A 35 -3.97 -6.81 2.12
C GLN A 35 -2.71 -7.55 2.58
N HIS A 36 -2.18 -7.21 3.72
CA HIS A 36 -1.01 -7.83 4.31
C HIS A 36 -1.33 -8.31 5.72
N TYR A 37 -1.09 -9.59 6.00
CA TYR A 37 -1.31 -10.24 7.28
C TYR A 37 -2.69 -9.93 7.90
N GLU A 38 -2.76 -9.13 8.97
CA GLU A 38 -4.02 -8.71 9.61
C GLU A 38 -4.57 -7.39 9.09
N THR A 39 -3.75 -6.59 8.38
CA THR A 39 -4.13 -5.27 7.86
C THR A 39 -5.13 -5.42 6.72
N THR A 40 -6.24 -4.70 6.82
CA THR A 40 -7.22 -4.63 5.74
C THR A 40 -6.70 -3.79 4.57
N CYS A 41 -7.23 -4.01 3.37
CA CYS A 41 -6.91 -3.21 2.19
C CYS A 41 -7.22 -1.72 2.42
N PHE A 42 -8.31 -1.41 3.17
CA PHE A 42 -8.66 -0.06 3.56
C PHE A 42 -7.60 0.61 4.45
N GLU A 43 -7.16 -0.07 5.51
CA GLU A 43 -6.16 0.45 6.45
C GLU A 43 -4.80 0.64 5.77
N HIS A 44 -4.40 -0.30 4.90
CA HIS A 44 -3.21 -0.17 4.07
C HIS A 44 -3.26 1.09 3.21
N CYS A 45 -4.32 1.26 2.41
CA CYS A 45 -4.49 2.43 1.54
C CYS A 45 -4.58 3.74 2.33
N LEU A 46 -5.26 3.75 3.48
CA LEU A 46 -5.34 4.93 4.35
C LEU A 46 -3.95 5.33 4.88
N THR A 47 -3.17 4.35 5.33
CA THR A 47 -1.80 4.56 5.81
C THR A 47 -0.88 5.07 4.69
N ALA A 48 -0.91 4.43 3.52
CA ALA A 48 -0.15 4.87 2.35
C ALA A 48 -0.54 6.29 1.90
N SER A 49 -1.84 6.59 1.88
CA SER A 49 -2.38 7.92 1.57
C SER A 49 -1.84 8.99 2.52
N TYR A 50 -1.81 8.71 3.82
CA TYR A 50 -1.29 9.66 4.81
C TYR A 50 0.21 9.91 4.65
N TYR A 51 1.01 8.87 4.43
CA TYR A 51 2.45 9.06 4.16
C TYR A 51 2.69 9.84 2.87
N CYS A 52 1.94 9.55 1.80
CA CYS A 52 2.00 10.32 0.56
C CYS A 52 1.67 11.79 0.79
N TYR A 53 0.59 12.09 1.54
CA TYR A 53 0.24 13.45 1.96
C TYR A 53 1.39 14.17 2.65
N LYS A 54 2.01 13.54 3.67
CA LYS A 54 3.11 14.14 4.43
C LYS A 54 4.34 14.38 3.57
N ILE A 55 4.71 13.42 2.74
CA ILE A 55 5.91 13.48 1.89
C ILE A 55 5.71 14.51 0.78
N CYS A 56 4.62 14.42 0.00
CA CYS A 56 4.37 15.36 -1.10
C CYS A 56 4.24 16.78 -0.60
N LYS A 57 3.55 17.01 0.52
CA LYS A 57 3.44 18.33 1.14
C LYS A 57 4.81 18.90 1.56
N LYS A 58 5.70 18.07 2.12
CA LYS A 58 7.06 18.48 2.50
C LYS A 58 7.91 18.90 1.29
N PHE A 59 7.72 18.24 0.15
CA PHE A 59 8.49 18.51 -1.07
C PHE A 59 7.80 19.46 -2.05
N GLY A 60 6.66 20.06 -1.69
CA GLY A 60 5.94 21.02 -2.55
C GLY A 60 5.34 20.37 -3.81
N LEU A 61 5.01 19.07 -3.76
CA LEU A 61 4.38 18.31 -4.84
C LEU A 61 2.85 18.34 -4.68
N ASP A 62 2.12 17.80 -5.66
CA ASP A 62 0.66 17.69 -5.58
C ASP A 62 0.25 16.63 -4.56
N TYR A 63 0.23 17.05 -3.29
CA TYR A 63 -0.16 16.20 -2.16
C TYR A 63 -1.65 15.84 -2.17
N ILE A 64 -2.50 16.63 -2.84
CA ILE A 64 -3.95 16.37 -2.93
C ILE A 64 -4.17 15.16 -3.84
N SER A 65 -3.72 15.24 -5.10
CA SER A 65 -3.85 14.14 -6.06
C SER A 65 -3.12 12.89 -5.57
N CYS A 66 -1.92 13.03 -4.99
CA CYS A 66 -1.17 11.89 -4.47
C CYS A 66 -1.91 11.17 -3.34
N SER A 67 -2.49 11.90 -2.39
CA SER A 67 -3.25 11.31 -1.28
C SER A 67 -4.50 10.59 -1.75
N ARG A 68 -5.26 11.23 -2.64
CA ARG A 68 -6.49 10.65 -3.19
C ARG A 68 -6.21 9.38 -3.97
N ALA A 69 -5.24 9.42 -4.87
CA ALA A 69 -4.83 8.24 -5.64
C ALA A 69 -4.28 7.12 -4.74
N ALA A 70 -3.49 7.46 -3.72
CA ALA A 70 -2.98 6.50 -2.75
C ALA A 70 -4.11 5.83 -1.94
N MET A 71 -5.22 6.53 -1.64
CA MET A 71 -6.39 5.91 -1.01
C MET A 71 -7.09 4.89 -1.93
N LEU A 72 -6.97 5.05 -3.24
CA LEU A 72 -7.67 4.26 -4.26
C LEU A 72 -6.80 3.23 -4.99
N HIS A 73 -5.47 3.23 -4.77
CA HIS A 73 -4.53 2.44 -5.60
C HIS A 73 -4.79 0.94 -5.58
N ASP A 74 -5.36 0.43 -4.50
CA ASP A 74 -5.70 -0.97 -4.28
C ASP A 74 -7.22 -1.20 -4.17
N LEU A 75 -8.04 -0.40 -4.85
CA LEU A 75 -9.49 -0.57 -4.88
C LEU A 75 -9.88 -1.79 -5.74
N PHE A 76 -9.39 -2.96 -5.36
CA PHE A 76 -9.84 -4.26 -5.86
C PHE A 76 -10.73 -4.92 -4.79
N LEU A 77 -11.89 -5.41 -5.17
CA LEU A 77 -12.90 -5.91 -4.23
C LEU A 77 -12.99 -7.44 -4.31
N TYR A 78 -11.87 -8.12 -4.05
CA TYR A 78 -11.77 -9.58 -4.04
C TYR A 78 -10.64 -10.07 -3.13
N ASN A 79 -10.71 -11.34 -2.70
CA ASN A 79 -9.61 -11.96 -1.98
C ASN A 79 -8.50 -12.36 -2.97
N TRP A 80 -7.39 -11.60 -2.99
CA TRP A 80 -6.31 -11.82 -3.94
C TRP A 80 -5.52 -13.12 -3.69
N ARG A 81 -5.57 -13.65 -2.47
CA ARG A 81 -4.89 -14.91 -2.08
C ARG A 81 -5.62 -16.14 -2.62
N LYS A 82 -6.91 -16.01 -2.95
CA LYS A 82 -7.72 -17.08 -3.54
C LYS A 82 -7.92 -16.83 -5.02
N ARG A 83 -7.78 -17.89 -5.83
CA ARG A 83 -8.16 -17.87 -7.25
C ARG A 83 -9.67 -18.10 -7.39
N GLU A 84 -10.45 -17.11 -6.98
CA GLU A 84 -11.90 -17.16 -7.13
C GLU A 84 -12.34 -16.47 -8.44
N ASN A 85 -13.48 -16.91 -9.00
CA ASN A 85 -14.21 -16.22 -10.08
C ASN A 85 -13.50 -16.09 -11.43
N GLY A 86 -12.71 -17.08 -11.85
CA GLY A 86 -12.13 -17.10 -13.20
C GLY A 86 -11.11 -15.99 -13.49
N ARG A 87 -10.59 -15.32 -12.46
CA ARG A 87 -9.60 -14.25 -12.61
C ARG A 87 -8.36 -14.73 -13.37
N LYS A 88 -8.08 -14.12 -14.51
CA LYS A 88 -6.92 -14.40 -15.34
C LYS A 88 -5.72 -13.54 -14.91
N GLY A 89 -4.53 -14.13 -14.93
CA GLY A 89 -3.26 -13.44 -14.62
C GLY A 89 -2.89 -13.43 -13.14
N LEU A 90 -1.66 -12.96 -12.88
CA LEU A 90 -1.14 -12.79 -11.53
C LEU A 90 -1.65 -11.47 -10.95
N HIS A 91 -2.05 -11.47 -9.68
CA HIS A 91 -2.58 -10.31 -8.98
C HIS A 91 -1.69 -9.07 -9.13
N ALA A 92 -0.37 -9.22 -8.94
CA ALA A 92 0.58 -8.12 -9.04
C ALA A 92 0.54 -7.35 -10.38
N PHE A 93 0.15 -8.01 -11.48
CA PHE A 93 0.07 -7.40 -12.81
C PHE A 93 -1.33 -6.91 -13.18
N THR A 94 -2.37 -7.40 -12.51
CA THR A 94 -3.75 -7.14 -12.92
C THR A 94 -4.50 -6.19 -12.00
N HIS A 95 -4.15 -6.16 -10.68
CA HIS A 95 -4.89 -5.33 -9.73
C HIS A 95 -4.79 -3.81 -9.98
N PRO A 96 -3.68 -3.22 -10.51
CA PRO A 96 -3.65 -1.78 -10.77
C PRO A 96 -4.74 -1.37 -11.76
N ARG A 97 -4.93 -2.19 -12.80
CA ARG A 97 -5.99 -1.95 -13.78
C ARG A 97 -7.39 -2.12 -13.18
N THR A 98 -7.58 -3.16 -12.38
CA THR A 98 -8.86 -3.37 -11.68
C THR A 98 -9.17 -2.21 -10.71
N ALA A 99 -8.18 -1.75 -9.94
CA ALA A 99 -8.33 -0.60 -9.05
C ALA A 99 -8.69 0.67 -9.82
N TYR A 100 -8.01 0.94 -10.94
CA TYR A 100 -8.33 2.06 -11.82
C TYR A 100 -9.76 1.98 -12.37
N GLU A 101 -10.17 0.82 -12.91
CA GLU A 101 -11.51 0.62 -13.46
C GLU A 101 -12.61 0.80 -12.40
N ASN A 102 -12.37 0.39 -11.17
CA ASN A 102 -13.30 0.61 -10.07
C ASN A 102 -13.30 2.08 -9.62
N ALA A 103 -12.15 2.70 -9.48
CA ALA A 103 -12.03 4.09 -9.05
C ALA A 103 -12.62 5.06 -10.08
N SER A 104 -12.36 4.87 -11.38
CA SER A 104 -12.86 5.73 -12.47
C SER A 104 -14.38 5.67 -12.67
N LYS A 105 -15.05 4.60 -12.20
CA LYS A 105 -16.52 4.53 -12.17
C LYS A 105 -17.15 5.37 -11.06
N LEU A 106 -16.38 5.67 -10.01
CA LEU A 106 -16.87 6.33 -8.80
C LEU A 106 -16.44 7.79 -8.71
N PHE A 107 -15.25 8.09 -9.24
CA PHE A 107 -14.61 9.39 -9.08
C PHE A 107 -14.03 9.89 -10.41
N ASN A 108 -14.02 11.21 -10.59
CA ASN A 108 -13.35 11.85 -11.72
C ASN A 108 -11.84 11.96 -11.39
N LEU A 109 -11.04 11.04 -11.95
CA LEU A 109 -9.61 10.98 -11.71
C LEU A 109 -8.86 11.90 -12.69
N ASN A 110 -7.93 12.69 -12.16
CA ASN A 110 -7.01 13.46 -13.00
C ASN A 110 -5.84 12.60 -13.53
N ASP A 111 -4.98 13.18 -14.36
CA ASP A 111 -3.85 12.49 -15.00
C ASP A 111 -2.84 11.95 -13.98
N ILE A 112 -2.57 12.70 -12.90
CA ILE A 112 -1.65 12.29 -11.83
C ILE A 112 -2.24 11.11 -11.06
N GLU A 113 -3.50 11.19 -10.68
CA GLU A 113 -4.21 10.11 -9.96
C GLU A 113 -4.27 8.83 -10.82
N THR A 114 -4.55 8.97 -12.10
CA THR A 114 -4.57 7.85 -13.07
C THR A 114 -3.20 7.19 -13.19
N ASP A 115 -2.14 7.98 -13.35
CA ASP A 115 -0.77 7.46 -13.46
C ASP A 115 -0.34 6.73 -12.17
N ILE A 116 -0.65 7.30 -11.02
CA ILE A 116 -0.37 6.70 -9.71
C ILE A 116 -1.02 5.33 -9.60
N ILE A 117 -2.33 5.24 -9.81
CA ILE A 117 -3.09 3.98 -9.64
C ILE A 117 -2.60 2.92 -10.63
N LEU A 118 -2.38 3.28 -11.89
CA LEU A 118 -1.99 2.31 -12.91
C LEU A 118 -0.54 1.81 -12.79
N LYS A 119 0.36 2.60 -12.15
CA LYS A 119 1.80 2.34 -12.20
C LYS A 119 2.47 2.11 -10.85
N HIS A 120 1.71 2.07 -9.74
CA HIS A 120 2.28 1.89 -8.39
C HIS A 120 3.06 0.57 -8.23
N MET A 121 2.78 -0.43 -9.07
CA MET A 121 3.51 -1.72 -9.04
C MET A 121 4.90 -1.68 -9.69
N TRP A 122 5.34 -0.56 -10.24
CA TRP A 122 6.72 -0.45 -10.71
C TRP A 122 7.73 -0.70 -9.55
N PRO A 123 8.87 -1.37 -9.76
CA PRO A 123 9.41 -1.94 -11.01
C PRO A 123 8.93 -3.37 -11.33
N VAL A 124 8.02 -3.97 -10.57
CA VAL A 124 7.47 -5.31 -10.86
C VAL A 124 6.82 -5.32 -12.26
N THR A 125 6.07 -4.27 -12.58
CA THR A 125 5.57 -3.99 -13.93
C THR A 125 6.58 -3.14 -14.71
N PHE A 126 7.70 -3.73 -15.10
CA PHE A 126 8.88 -3.04 -15.60
C PHE A 126 8.61 -2.00 -16.72
N PHE A 127 7.70 -2.32 -17.66
CA PHE A 127 7.35 -1.43 -18.76
C PHE A 127 6.37 -0.30 -18.38
N SER A 128 5.77 -0.34 -17.18
CA SER A 128 4.83 0.67 -16.70
C SER A 128 5.55 1.70 -15.83
N VAL A 129 6.50 2.43 -16.41
CA VAL A 129 7.28 3.42 -15.66
C VAL A 129 6.40 4.60 -15.24
N PRO A 130 6.42 5.02 -13.96
CA PRO A 130 5.74 6.20 -13.47
C PRO A 130 6.14 7.46 -14.26
N LYS A 131 5.18 8.35 -14.54
CA LYS A 131 5.42 9.61 -15.26
C LYS A 131 5.64 10.78 -14.28
N TYR A 132 4.93 10.77 -13.16
CA TYR A 132 4.95 11.86 -12.18
C TYR A 132 5.78 11.49 -10.96
N LYS A 133 6.34 12.50 -10.27
CA LYS A 133 7.10 12.31 -9.02
C LYS A 133 6.23 11.71 -7.93
N GLU A 134 4.97 12.10 -7.88
CA GLU A 134 3.94 11.59 -6.98
C GLU A 134 3.74 10.08 -7.15
N SER A 135 3.79 9.58 -8.38
CA SER A 135 3.68 8.15 -8.67
C SER A 135 4.88 7.36 -8.13
N PHE A 136 6.09 7.91 -8.21
CA PHE A 136 7.27 7.30 -7.58
C PHE A 136 7.16 7.31 -6.06
N ILE A 137 6.61 8.38 -5.47
CA ILE A 137 6.41 8.47 -4.02
C ILE A 137 5.46 7.36 -3.56
N LEU A 138 4.28 7.20 -4.20
CA LEU A 138 3.39 6.10 -3.82
C LEU A 138 4.05 4.74 -4.02
N THR A 139 4.77 4.52 -5.13
CA THR A 139 5.49 3.27 -5.38
C THR A 139 6.42 2.88 -4.22
N LEU A 140 7.14 3.85 -3.63
CA LEU A 140 8.02 3.60 -2.50
C LEU A 140 7.26 3.45 -1.19
N VAL A 141 6.27 4.31 -0.96
CA VAL A 141 5.43 4.29 0.25
C VAL A 141 4.64 2.99 0.36
N ASP A 142 4.02 2.52 -0.73
CA ASP A 142 3.30 1.26 -0.79
C ASP A 142 4.17 0.08 -0.33
N LYS A 143 5.39 -0.03 -0.88
CA LYS A 143 6.34 -1.08 -0.50
C LYS A 143 6.81 -0.96 0.94
N TYR A 144 7.00 0.27 1.42
CA TYR A 144 7.34 0.52 2.82
C TYR A 144 6.20 0.07 3.76
N CYS A 145 4.94 0.42 3.44
CA CYS A 145 3.77 -0.03 4.20
C CYS A 145 3.65 -1.55 4.21
N ALA A 146 3.76 -2.19 3.03
CA ALA A 146 3.71 -3.64 2.89
C ALA A 146 4.78 -4.36 3.72
N LEU A 147 6.01 -3.84 3.75
CA LEU A 147 7.09 -4.38 4.57
C LEU A 147 6.81 -4.24 6.07
N ASN A 148 6.34 -3.07 6.53
CA ASN A 148 6.01 -2.84 7.93
C ASN A 148 4.85 -3.71 8.39
N GLU A 149 3.79 -3.83 7.59
CA GLU A 149 2.61 -4.65 7.88
C GLU A 149 2.94 -6.15 7.93
N SER A 150 3.93 -6.58 7.13
CA SER A 150 4.38 -7.97 7.09
C SER A 150 5.55 -8.28 8.03
N ARG A 151 6.11 -7.28 8.71
CA ARG A 151 7.34 -7.40 9.50
C ARG A 151 7.28 -8.53 10.50
N ASP A 152 6.21 -8.62 11.27
CA ASP A 152 6.09 -9.60 12.36
C ASP A 152 5.92 -11.03 11.79
N GLU A 153 5.23 -11.19 10.66
CA GLU A 153 5.13 -12.46 9.96
C GLU A 153 6.49 -12.88 9.37
N ILE A 154 7.18 -11.95 8.72
CA ILE A 154 8.52 -12.19 8.17
C ILE A 154 9.47 -12.60 9.29
N TYR A 155 9.50 -11.84 10.40
CA TYR A 155 10.31 -12.14 11.57
C TYR A 155 10.00 -13.53 12.14
N ASN A 156 8.74 -13.86 12.36
CA ASN A 156 8.31 -15.16 12.87
C ASN A 156 8.69 -16.31 11.93
N ARG A 157 8.50 -16.14 10.61
CA ARG A 157 8.93 -17.15 9.62
C ARG A 157 10.44 -17.37 9.61
N PHE A 158 11.22 -16.30 9.77
CA PHE A 158 12.68 -16.41 9.88
C PHE A 158 13.10 -17.06 11.20
N CYS A 159 12.54 -16.65 12.33
CA CYS A 159 12.89 -17.20 13.64
C CYS A 159 12.42 -18.66 13.83
N GLN A 160 11.33 -19.09 13.19
CA GLN A 160 10.80 -20.45 13.28
C GLN A 160 11.59 -21.45 12.39
N LYS A 161 12.28 -21.00 11.35
CA LYS A 161 13.14 -21.90 10.56
C LYS A 161 14.38 -22.25 11.36
N LYS A 162 14.47 -23.52 11.80
CA LYS A 162 15.63 -24.07 12.55
C LYS A 162 16.98 -23.71 11.91
N SER A 163 17.08 -23.70 10.58
CA SER A 163 18.28 -23.33 9.83
C SER A 163 18.80 -21.91 10.14
N PHE A 164 17.88 -20.92 10.32
CA PHE A 164 18.28 -19.53 10.64
C PHE A 164 18.72 -19.38 12.10
N ARG A 165 18.10 -20.14 13.03
CA ARG A 165 18.59 -20.18 14.42
C ARG A 165 20.03 -20.71 14.49
N TYR A 166 20.36 -21.73 13.72
CA TYR A 166 21.72 -22.26 13.66
C TYR A 166 22.68 -21.30 12.96
N ALA A 167 22.28 -20.63 11.88
CA ALA A 167 23.10 -19.61 11.22
C ALA A 167 23.37 -18.40 12.14
N TYR A 168 22.36 -17.94 12.89
CA TYR A 168 22.54 -16.86 13.86
C TYR A 168 23.44 -17.25 15.01
N VAL A 169 23.26 -18.45 15.58
CA VAL A 169 24.15 -19.00 16.63
C VAL A 169 25.57 -19.17 16.08
N PHE A 170 25.75 -19.65 14.86
CA PHE A 170 27.06 -19.79 14.22
C PHE A 170 27.72 -18.43 13.98
N LEU A 171 26.99 -17.43 13.53
CA LEU A 171 27.50 -16.04 13.42
C LEU A 171 27.90 -15.47 14.79
N CYS A 172 27.06 -15.62 15.81
CA CYS A 172 27.42 -15.20 17.18
C CYS A 172 28.67 -15.88 17.69
N LEU A 173 28.86 -17.18 17.43
CA LEU A 173 30.05 -17.92 17.82
C LEU A 173 31.31 -17.46 17.08
N LEU A 174 31.21 -16.97 15.84
CA LEU A 174 32.32 -16.39 15.09
C LEU A 174 32.77 -15.03 15.67
N PHE A 175 31.88 -14.26 16.28
CA PHE A 175 32.17 -12.95 16.90
C PHE A 175 32.59 -13.05 18.37
N ILE A 176 32.39 -14.21 19.03
CA ILE A 176 32.83 -14.44 20.42
C ILE A 176 34.30 -14.97 20.48
N LYS A 177 34.90 -15.29 19.34
CA LYS A 177 36.30 -15.74 19.22
C LYS A 177 37.25 -14.59 18.83
N VAL A 178 37.16 -13.46 19.53
CA VAL A 178 38.24 -12.45 19.54
C VAL A 178 38.47 -12.02 20.97
#